data_92f693fbb6568589f17fb368e52457a5
#
_entry.id   92f693fbb6568589f17fb368e52457a5
#
_cell.length_a   1.000
_cell.length_b   1.000
_cell.length_c   1.000
_cell.angle_alpha   90.00
_cell.angle_beta   90.00
_cell.angle_gamma   90.00
#
_symmetry.space_group_name_H-M   'P 1'
#
loop_
_entity.id
_entity.type
_entity.pdbx_description
1 polymer ?
#
loop_
_entity_poly.entity_id
_entity_poly.type
_entity_poly.pdbx_seq_one_letter_code
_entity_poly.pdbx_strand_id
1 'polypeptide(L)'
;MRTDRQPTVCPPRMLCSNLVNVDPATIFQEEYRALRPRAPMPLFVVRFRRFTSLNTTIRLREGQLRVSLSDLLEGAPEPVLHSIAHILIAKIYKKPIDAAHNLRYKRFAASVPVAHAIERIRSTRAVKHYFGPEGRFYNLEEVFDTINVRFFHGLLGRPDLTWSEHFAKRSLGHYDAAMNTIVVSRVFDRPSSPRYAIEYLLYHEMLHLKHPVTMHGLRRCVHSRAFKADEALFPQLKEAQAYIKRL
;
A
#
# COMPACT_ATOMS: atom_id res chain seq x y z
N MET A 1 27.11 -6.71 -34.39
CA MET A 1 26.19 -6.90 -33.26
C MET A 1 26.00 -5.54 -32.62
N ARG A 2 24.92 -4.86 -32.91
CA ARG A 2 24.56 -3.55 -32.29
C ARG A 2 23.62 -3.82 -31.10
N THR A 3 24.05 -3.47 -29.90
CA THR A 3 23.24 -3.54 -28.69
C THR A 3 22.32 -2.32 -28.69
N ASP A 4 21.05 -2.55 -28.97
CA ASP A 4 19.98 -1.54 -28.80
C ASP A 4 19.81 -1.23 -27.30
N ARG A 5 20.27 -0.03 -26.91
CA ARG A 5 19.91 0.58 -25.63
C ARG A 5 18.50 1.14 -25.76
N GLN A 6 17.54 0.52 -25.11
CA GLN A 6 16.21 1.09 -24.94
C GLN A 6 16.29 2.45 -24.26
N PRO A 7 15.54 3.45 -24.75
CA PRO A 7 15.52 4.78 -24.14
C PRO A 7 14.88 4.72 -22.74
N THR A 8 15.58 5.24 -21.76
CA THR A 8 15.08 5.47 -20.40
C THR A 8 13.94 6.49 -20.49
N VAL A 9 12.70 6.04 -20.37
CA VAL A 9 11.53 6.92 -20.33
C VAL A 9 11.57 7.69 -19.01
N CYS A 10 11.96 8.95 -19.11
CA CYS A 10 11.88 9.90 -18.00
C CYS A 10 10.41 10.13 -17.63
N PRO A 11 9.99 10.07 -16.35
CA PRO A 11 8.60 10.35 -15.99
C PRO A 11 8.25 11.79 -16.39
N PRO A 12 7.02 12.05 -16.90
CA PRO A 12 6.61 13.38 -17.28
C PRO A 12 6.65 14.30 -16.06
N ARG A 13 7.44 15.37 -16.16
CA ARG A 13 7.41 16.49 -15.20
C ARG A 13 5.99 17.02 -15.19
N MET A 14 5.30 16.92 -14.05
CA MET A 14 4.01 17.58 -13.85
C MET A 14 4.22 19.09 -14.04
N LEU A 15 3.39 19.69 -14.88
CA LEU A 15 3.36 21.12 -15.16
C LEU A 15 3.32 21.92 -13.87
N CYS A 16 4.42 22.58 -13.56
CA CYS A 16 4.54 23.52 -12.46
C CYS A 16 4.76 24.91 -12.99
N SER A 17 3.73 25.74 -12.88
CA SER A 17 3.87 27.17 -12.82
C SER A 17 4.38 27.53 -11.40
N ASN A 18 5.53 28.22 -11.31
CA ASN A 18 6.19 28.77 -10.12
C ASN A 18 6.79 27.75 -9.13
N LEU A 19 7.89 27.12 -9.54
CA LEU A 19 8.78 26.41 -8.63
C LEU A 19 9.83 27.40 -8.08
N VAL A 20 9.59 27.94 -6.91
CA VAL A 20 10.67 28.30 -6.00
C VAL A 20 11.24 26.95 -5.54
N ASN A 21 12.48 26.67 -5.92
CA ASN A 21 13.17 25.42 -5.61
C ASN A 21 13.63 25.46 -4.15
N VAL A 22 12.68 25.35 -3.20
CA VAL A 22 13.00 25.31 -1.76
C VAL A 22 13.58 23.94 -1.48
N ASP A 23 14.78 23.90 -0.90
CA ASP A 23 15.37 22.64 -0.44
C ASP A 23 14.44 21.97 0.58
N PRO A 24 13.99 20.72 0.32
CA PRO A 24 13.15 20.01 1.26
C PRO A 24 13.70 19.93 2.69
N ALA A 25 15.02 19.96 2.86
CA ALA A 25 15.64 19.98 4.19
C ALA A 25 15.29 21.26 4.97
N THR A 26 15.21 22.40 4.29
CA THR A 26 14.80 23.68 4.90
C THR A 26 13.37 23.61 5.42
N ILE A 27 12.45 23.05 4.65
CA ILE A 27 11.05 22.85 5.07
C ILE A 27 10.98 22.01 6.35
N PHE A 28 11.77 20.93 6.43
CA PHE A 28 11.82 20.09 7.63
C PHE A 28 12.42 20.81 8.83
N GLN A 29 13.40 21.69 8.64
CA GLN A 29 13.99 22.52 9.69
C GLN A 29 12.98 23.54 10.23
N GLU A 30 12.23 24.21 9.36
CA GLU A 30 11.18 25.17 9.73
C GLU A 30 10.08 24.51 10.56
N GLU A 31 9.55 23.39 10.11
CA GLU A 31 8.54 22.63 10.84
C GLU A 31 9.07 22.08 12.18
N TYR A 32 10.33 21.66 12.22
CA TYR A 32 10.95 21.24 13.46
C TYR A 32 11.03 22.41 14.45
N ARG A 33 11.45 23.59 13.99
CA ARG A 33 11.54 24.79 14.80
C ARG A 33 10.18 25.21 15.35
N ALA A 34 9.13 25.13 14.52
CA ALA A 34 7.76 25.41 14.94
C ALA A 34 7.26 24.44 16.03
N LEU A 35 7.53 23.15 15.88
CA LEU A 35 7.09 22.12 16.83
C LEU A 35 7.97 22.05 18.10
N ARG A 36 9.24 22.46 18.03
CA ARG A 36 10.24 22.34 19.10
C ARG A 36 11.16 23.57 19.19
N PRO A 37 10.62 24.76 19.52
CA PRO A 37 11.37 26.02 19.43
C PRO A 37 12.59 26.08 20.34
N ARG A 38 12.59 25.37 21.48
CA ARG A 38 13.67 25.34 22.46
C ARG A 38 14.66 24.18 22.33
N ALA A 39 14.40 23.25 21.38
CA ALA A 39 15.25 22.08 21.21
C ALA A 39 16.42 22.38 20.25
N PRO A 40 17.59 21.75 20.43
CA PRO A 40 18.68 21.87 19.48
C PRO A 40 18.24 21.34 18.11
N MET A 41 18.69 22.02 17.03
CA MET A 41 18.36 21.64 15.67
C MET A 41 19.17 20.40 15.25
N PRO A 42 18.53 19.27 14.94
CA PRO A 42 19.22 18.12 14.41
C PRO A 42 19.62 18.33 12.95
N LEU A 43 20.59 17.57 12.47
CA LEU A 43 20.90 17.53 11.05
C LEU A 43 19.79 16.79 10.30
N PHE A 44 19.18 17.42 9.29
CA PHE A 44 18.23 16.81 8.41
C PHE A 44 18.89 16.29 7.14
N VAL A 45 18.67 15.02 6.84
CA VAL A 45 19.06 14.39 5.57
C VAL A 45 17.80 13.94 4.87
N VAL A 46 17.29 14.73 3.93
CA VAL A 46 16.08 14.44 3.17
C VAL A 46 16.47 13.88 1.81
N ARG A 47 15.88 12.74 1.42
CA ARG A 47 16.15 12.09 0.13
C ARG A 47 14.85 11.61 -0.48
N PHE A 48 14.68 11.86 -1.77
CA PHE A 48 13.66 11.20 -2.56
C PHE A 48 14.13 9.80 -2.95
N ARG A 49 13.20 8.84 -2.87
CA ARG A 49 13.45 7.43 -3.20
C ARG A 49 12.34 6.87 -4.06
N ARG A 50 12.70 5.95 -4.92
CA ARG A 50 11.74 5.23 -5.76
C ARG A 50 10.95 4.24 -4.90
N PHE A 51 9.70 4.60 -4.60
CA PHE A 51 8.74 3.72 -3.95
C PHE A 51 7.64 3.31 -4.93
N THR A 52 6.89 2.27 -4.58
CA THR A 52 5.69 1.85 -5.33
C THR A 52 4.42 2.57 -4.88
N SER A 53 4.53 3.51 -3.94
CA SER A 53 3.43 4.31 -3.39
C SER A 53 3.93 5.61 -2.81
N LEU A 54 3.01 6.48 -2.34
CA LEU A 54 3.36 7.69 -1.56
C LEU A 54 3.89 7.31 -0.16
N ASN A 55 5.03 6.64 -0.12
CA ASN A 55 5.65 6.26 1.14
C ASN A 55 6.57 7.39 1.65
N THR A 56 6.49 7.63 2.96
CA THR A 56 7.33 8.62 3.65
C THR A 56 7.81 8.03 4.97
N THR A 57 9.09 8.15 5.26
CA THR A 57 9.66 7.65 6.51
C THR A 57 10.60 8.68 7.12
N ILE A 58 10.64 8.71 8.46
CA ILE A 58 11.61 9.49 9.23
C ILE A 58 12.23 8.61 10.30
N ARG A 59 13.55 8.72 10.49
CA ARG A 59 14.30 7.98 11.50
C ARG A 59 15.32 8.87 12.15
N LEU A 60 15.39 8.83 13.47
CA LEU A 60 16.46 9.48 14.23
C LEU A 60 17.57 8.46 14.46
N ARG A 61 18.79 8.77 13.98
CA ARG A 61 20.00 7.98 14.22
C ARG A 61 21.17 8.93 14.42
N GLU A 62 21.94 8.74 15.47
CA GLU A 62 23.18 9.48 15.74
C GLU A 62 23.00 11.01 15.67
N GLY A 63 21.89 11.52 16.24
CA GLY A 63 21.58 12.95 16.20
C GLY A 63 21.12 13.48 14.84
N GLN A 64 20.98 12.63 13.82
CA GLN A 64 20.51 12.99 12.49
C GLN A 64 19.08 12.51 12.25
N LEU A 65 18.24 13.35 11.68
CA LEU A 65 16.91 12.99 11.18
C LEU A 65 17.01 12.65 9.69
N ARG A 66 16.99 11.35 9.41
CA ARG A 66 17.01 10.81 8.03
C ARG A 66 15.58 10.65 7.54
N VAL A 67 15.22 11.42 6.53
CA VAL A 67 13.90 11.43 5.89
C VAL A 67 14.01 10.80 4.51
N SER A 68 13.12 9.85 4.21
CA SER A 68 12.95 9.34 2.85
C SER A 68 11.53 9.66 2.40
N LEU A 69 11.41 10.33 1.27
CA LEU A 69 10.17 10.69 0.62
C LEU A 69 10.04 9.92 -0.69
N SER A 70 8.82 9.57 -1.09
CA SER A 70 8.59 9.04 -2.43
C SER A 70 8.99 10.07 -3.49
N ASP A 71 9.60 9.61 -4.58
CA ASP A 71 9.89 10.41 -5.78
C ASP A 71 8.63 11.00 -6.43
N LEU A 72 7.44 10.43 -6.14
CA LEU A 72 6.16 11.04 -6.50
C LEU A 72 5.91 12.40 -5.81
N LEU A 73 6.66 12.72 -4.78
CA LEU A 73 6.59 13.98 -4.06
C LEU A 73 7.63 15.01 -4.56
N GLU A 74 8.46 14.62 -5.54
CA GLU A 74 9.32 15.54 -6.24
C GLU A 74 8.52 16.60 -6.96
N GLY A 75 8.28 17.68 -6.73
CA GLY A 75 7.35 18.63 -7.40
C GLY A 75 5.97 18.69 -6.75
N ALA A 76 5.81 18.14 -5.56
CA ALA A 76 4.62 18.40 -4.76
C ALA A 76 4.61 19.86 -4.32
N PRO A 77 3.43 20.51 -4.22
CA PRO A 77 3.31 21.88 -3.74
C PRO A 77 3.96 22.03 -2.37
N GLU A 78 4.69 23.12 -2.15
CA GLU A 78 5.39 23.44 -0.90
C GLU A 78 4.50 23.27 0.36
N PRO A 79 3.23 23.74 0.39
CA PRO A 79 2.35 23.49 1.54
C PRO A 79 2.09 22.02 1.84
N VAL A 80 2.19 21.14 0.83
CA VAL A 80 2.07 19.69 1.02
C VAL A 80 3.33 19.13 1.67
N LEU A 81 4.51 19.58 1.24
CA LEU A 81 5.80 19.19 1.85
C LEU A 81 5.87 19.64 3.31
N HIS A 82 5.43 20.87 3.63
CA HIS A 82 5.25 21.33 5.01
C HIS A 82 4.33 20.41 5.81
N SER A 83 3.21 20.00 5.23
CA SER A 83 2.28 19.08 5.90
C SER A 83 2.90 17.72 6.18
N ILE A 84 3.68 17.18 5.25
CA ILE A 84 4.40 15.92 5.42
C ILE A 84 5.47 16.09 6.53
N ALA A 85 6.25 17.16 6.50
CA ALA A 85 7.26 17.44 7.50
C ALA A 85 6.65 17.54 8.91
N HIS A 86 5.56 18.33 9.06
CA HIS A 86 4.82 18.43 10.30
C HIS A 86 4.38 17.08 10.83
N ILE A 87 3.69 16.28 9.99
CA ILE A 87 3.16 14.95 10.37
C ILE A 87 4.30 14.01 10.81
N LEU A 88 5.41 13.99 10.08
CA LEU A 88 6.51 13.08 10.38
C LEU A 88 7.24 13.48 11.66
N ILE A 89 7.52 14.77 11.85
CA ILE A 89 8.19 15.29 13.04
C ILE A 89 7.29 15.13 14.26
N ALA A 90 6.00 15.46 14.16
CA ALA A 90 5.06 15.27 15.25
C ALA A 90 4.98 13.80 15.69
N LYS A 91 4.97 12.86 14.75
CA LYS A 91 4.96 11.42 15.06
C LYS A 91 6.21 10.96 15.80
N ILE A 92 7.41 11.33 15.32
CA ILE A 92 8.66 10.84 15.95
C ILE A 92 8.86 11.40 17.35
N TYR A 93 8.35 12.63 17.62
CA TYR A 93 8.41 13.27 18.93
C TYR A 93 7.13 13.15 19.75
N LYS A 94 6.18 12.31 19.32
CA LYS A 94 4.89 12.04 19.99
C LYS A 94 4.11 13.33 20.31
N LYS A 95 4.13 14.29 19.38
CA LYS A 95 3.38 15.55 19.45
C LYS A 95 2.02 15.39 18.76
N PRO A 96 1.00 16.18 19.14
CA PRO A 96 -0.26 16.21 18.42
C PRO A 96 -0.04 16.66 16.98
N ILE A 97 -0.75 16.04 16.04
CA ILE A 97 -0.72 16.42 14.64
C ILE A 97 -1.87 17.36 14.37
N ASP A 98 -1.57 18.53 13.83
CA ASP A 98 -2.60 19.48 13.42
C ASP A 98 -3.48 18.87 12.31
N ALA A 99 -4.80 19.01 12.49
CA ALA A 99 -5.79 18.49 11.55
C ALA A 99 -5.68 19.11 10.15
N ALA A 100 -5.26 20.38 10.06
CA ALA A 100 -5.07 21.07 8.79
C ALA A 100 -3.98 20.41 7.93
N HIS A 101 -2.85 20.02 8.54
CA HIS A 101 -1.77 19.31 7.85
C HIS A 101 -2.22 17.91 7.39
N ASN A 102 -2.93 17.17 8.25
CA ASN A 102 -3.50 15.89 7.86
C ASN A 102 -4.47 16.00 6.70
N LEU A 103 -5.35 17.00 6.72
CA LEU A 103 -6.35 17.23 5.68
C LEU A 103 -5.69 17.59 4.35
N ARG A 104 -4.70 18.49 4.36
CA ARG A 104 -3.97 18.93 3.16
C ARG A 104 -3.25 17.76 2.51
N TYR A 105 -2.52 16.97 3.30
CA TYR A 105 -1.83 15.78 2.78
C TYR A 105 -2.80 14.75 2.20
N LYS A 106 -3.93 14.46 2.89
CA LYS A 106 -4.95 13.54 2.40
C LYS A 106 -5.60 13.99 1.09
N ARG A 107 -5.90 15.30 0.96
CA ARG A 107 -6.44 15.86 -0.29
C ARG A 107 -5.45 15.69 -1.44
N PHE A 108 -4.19 15.99 -1.22
CA PHE A 108 -3.14 15.80 -2.23
C PHE A 108 -3.03 14.33 -2.62
N ALA A 109 -2.93 13.41 -1.66
CA ALA A 109 -2.81 11.98 -1.90
C ALA A 109 -4.03 11.37 -2.62
N ALA A 110 -5.22 11.93 -2.42
CA ALA A 110 -6.47 11.51 -3.06
C ALA A 110 -6.71 12.21 -4.41
N SER A 111 -5.85 13.13 -4.84
CA SER A 111 -6.03 13.84 -6.11
C SER A 111 -5.86 12.89 -7.31
N VAL A 112 -6.65 13.12 -8.35
CA VAL A 112 -6.65 12.28 -9.56
C VAL A 112 -5.26 12.13 -10.19
N PRO A 113 -4.45 13.21 -10.37
CA PRO A 113 -3.11 13.07 -10.93
C PRO A 113 -2.20 12.17 -10.11
N VAL A 114 -2.27 12.27 -8.78
CA VAL A 114 -1.44 11.46 -7.87
C VAL A 114 -1.90 10.00 -7.87
N ALA A 115 -3.21 9.76 -7.88
CA ALA A 115 -3.77 8.40 -7.97
C ALA A 115 -3.31 7.70 -9.27
N HIS A 116 -3.40 8.40 -10.42
CA HIS A 116 -2.92 7.87 -11.71
C HIS A 116 -1.40 7.66 -11.74
N ALA A 117 -0.62 8.53 -11.08
CA ALA A 117 0.83 8.37 -10.99
C ALA A 117 1.21 7.15 -10.14
N ILE A 118 0.50 6.92 -9.03
CA ILE A 118 0.68 5.72 -8.19
C ILE A 118 0.36 4.46 -8.98
N GLU A 119 -0.74 4.44 -9.72
CA GLU A 119 -1.15 3.26 -10.50
C GLU A 119 -0.13 2.92 -11.58
N ARG A 120 0.36 3.90 -12.35
CA ARG A 120 1.44 3.71 -13.34
C ARG A 120 2.72 3.19 -12.70
N ILE A 121 3.09 3.69 -11.51
CA ILE A 121 4.28 3.23 -10.81
C ILE A 121 4.12 1.79 -10.32
N ARG A 122 2.95 1.42 -9.83
CA ARG A 122 2.66 0.04 -9.42
C ARG A 122 2.80 -0.92 -10.59
N SER A 123 2.20 -0.61 -11.74
CA SER A 123 2.29 -1.46 -12.92
C SER A 123 3.72 -1.59 -13.47
N THR A 124 4.57 -0.54 -13.35
CA THR A 124 5.93 -0.55 -13.91
C THR A 124 7.02 -0.98 -12.93
N ARG A 125 6.86 -0.73 -11.61
CA ARG A 125 7.90 -0.99 -10.59
C ARG A 125 7.64 -2.22 -9.73
N ALA A 126 6.42 -2.76 -9.73
CA ALA A 126 6.09 -3.97 -9.00
C ALA A 126 6.57 -5.20 -9.78
N VAL A 127 7.87 -5.46 -9.78
CA VAL A 127 8.38 -6.76 -10.21
C VAL A 127 8.08 -7.76 -9.09
N LYS A 128 6.98 -8.49 -9.22
CA LYS A 128 6.65 -9.58 -8.31
C LYS A 128 7.08 -10.89 -8.97
N HIS A 129 7.90 -11.67 -8.28
CA HIS A 129 8.10 -13.05 -8.64
C HIS A 129 6.84 -13.84 -8.26
N TYR A 130 6.11 -14.30 -9.26
CA TYR A 130 4.95 -15.16 -9.07
C TYR A 130 5.41 -16.61 -9.01
N PHE A 131 5.02 -17.30 -7.95
CA PHE A 131 5.28 -18.75 -7.78
C PHE A 131 4.19 -19.62 -8.39
N GLY A 132 3.16 -18.99 -8.94
CA GLY A 132 2.00 -19.67 -9.49
C GLY A 132 1.00 -20.13 -8.43
N PRO A 133 -0.10 -20.75 -8.88
CA PRO A 133 -1.19 -21.24 -8.03
C PRO A 133 -0.88 -22.58 -7.37
N GLU A 134 0.07 -23.35 -7.90
CA GLU A 134 0.41 -24.67 -7.39
C GLU A 134 1.22 -24.57 -6.10
N GLY A 135 0.69 -25.09 -5.02
CA GLY A 135 1.37 -25.28 -3.76
C GLY A 135 1.78 -26.75 -3.58
N ARG A 136 2.38 -27.04 -2.42
CA ARG A 136 2.74 -28.43 -2.06
C ARG A 136 1.51 -29.25 -1.65
N PHE A 137 0.52 -28.63 -1.01
CA PHE A 137 -0.66 -29.27 -0.45
C PHE A 137 -1.97 -28.74 -1.05
N TYR A 138 -1.97 -27.52 -1.55
CA TYR A 138 -3.16 -26.87 -2.08
C TYR A 138 -2.86 -26.22 -3.43
N ASN A 139 -3.82 -26.33 -4.35
CA ASN A 139 -3.83 -25.57 -5.59
C ASN A 139 -4.85 -24.43 -5.45
N LEU A 140 -4.39 -23.19 -5.60
CA LEU A 140 -5.24 -22.00 -5.43
C LEU A 140 -6.32 -21.89 -6.51
N GLU A 141 -6.10 -22.43 -7.71
CA GLU A 141 -7.12 -22.44 -8.78
C GLU A 141 -8.29 -23.33 -8.41
N GLU A 142 -8.03 -24.53 -7.89
CA GLU A 142 -9.08 -25.44 -7.43
C GLU A 142 -9.90 -24.83 -6.28
N VAL A 143 -9.21 -24.16 -5.36
CA VAL A 143 -9.87 -23.45 -4.24
C VAL A 143 -10.70 -22.28 -4.78
N PHE A 144 -10.16 -21.50 -5.73
CA PHE A 144 -10.86 -20.40 -6.37
C PHE A 144 -12.13 -20.87 -7.07
N ASP A 145 -12.02 -21.90 -7.90
CA ASP A 145 -13.17 -22.41 -8.67
C ASP A 145 -14.28 -22.93 -7.75
N THR A 146 -13.91 -23.64 -6.67
CA THR A 146 -14.86 -24.10 -5.65
C THR A 146 -15.62 -22.92 -5.02
N ILE A 147 -14.91 -21.86 -4.64
CA ILE A 147 -15.49 -20.66 -4.02
C ILE A 147 -16.31 -19.89 -5.04
N ASN A 148 -15.81 -19.74 -6.28
CA ASN A 148 -16.47 -19.01 -7.34
C ASN A 148 -17.85 -19.62 -7.65
N VAL A 149 -17.92 -20.93 -7.80
CA VAL A 149 -19.20 -21.62 -8.01
C VAL A 149 -20.15 -21.45 -6.81
N ARG A 150 -19.61 -21.60 -5.60
CA ARG A 150 -20.43 -21.61 -4.38
C ARG A 150 -20.99 -20.23 -4.00
N PHE A 151 -20.22 -19.16 -4.15
CA PHE A 151 -20.58 -17.84 -3.63
C PHE A 151 -20.77 -16.77 -4.71
N PHE A 152 -20.28 -17.03 -5.93
CA PHE A 152 -20.33 -16.06 -7.03
C PHE A 152 -20.98 -16.63 -8.28
N HIS A 153 -21.62 -17.80 -8.18
CA HIS A 153 -22.32 -18.48 -9.30
C HIS A 153 -21.42 -18.74 -10.52
N GLY A 154 -20.10 -18.87 -10.32
CA GLY A 154 -19.12 -19.02 -11.40
C GLY A 154 -18.88 -17.78 -12.24
N LEU A 155 -19.44 -16.62 -11.85
CA LEU A 155 -19.44 -15.40 -12.67
C LEU A 155 -18.23 -14.50 -12.41
N LEU A 156 -17.43 -14.76 -11.37
CA LEU A 156 -16.27 -13.94 -11.08
C LEU A 156 -15.11 -14.32 -12.01
N GLY A 157 -14.58 -13.31 -12.75
CA GLY A 157 -13.40 -13.52 -13.58
C GLY A 157 -12.20 -13.91 -12.73
N ARG A 158 -11.43 -14.90 -13.18
CA ARG A 158 -10.26 -15.39 -12.46
C ARG A 158 -9.11 -14.39 -12.59
N PRO A 159 -8.59 -13.85 -11.47
CA PRO A 159 -7.34 -13.10 -11.46
C PRO A 159 -6.15 -14.06 -11.52
N ASP A 160 -4.95 -13.53 -11.65
CA ASP A 160 -3.75 -14.32 -11.42
C ASP A 160 -3.69 -14.75 -9.94
N LEU A 161 -3.41 -16.03 -9.71
CA LEU A 161 -3.34 -16.61 -8.36
C LEU A 161 -1.91 -17.03 -8.08
N THR A 162 -1.38 -16.64 -6.93
CA THR A 162 -0.01 -16.98 -6.58
C THR A 162 0.21 -17.12 -5.07
N TRP A 163 1.13 -18.01 -4.72
CA TRP A 163 1.67 -18.08 -3.37
C TRP A 163 2.71 -16.99 -3.12
N SER A 164 2.79 -16.51 -1.89
CA SER A 164 3.83 -15.56 -1.50
C SER A 164 5.21 -16.22 -1.51
N GLU A 165 6.27 -15.42 -1.74
CA GLU A 165 7.66 -15.88 -1.66
C GLU A 165 8.03 -16.40 -0.27
N HIS A 166 7.56 -15.71 0.75
CA HIS A 166 7.89 -16.00 2.15
C HIS A 166 6.68 -16.47 2.94
N PHE A 167 6.94 -17.16 4.06
CA PHE A 167 5.93 -17.55 5.04
C PHE A 167 5.46 -16.32 5.84
N ALA A 168 4.70 -15.43 5.18
CA ALA A 168 4.25 -14.19 5.80
C ALA A 168 3.14 -14.47 6.82
N LYS A 169 3.33 -14.00 8.07
CA LYS A 169 2.31 -14.10 9.13
C LYS A 169 1.51 -12.81 9.34
N ARG A 170 2.01 -11.67 8.87
CA ARG A 170 1.33 -10.37 9.01
C ARG A 170 0.42 -10.03 7.84
N SER A 171 0.80 -10.43 6.63
CA SER A 171 0.00 -10.27 5.41
C SER A 171 -0.29 -11.66 4.88
N LEU A 172 -1.44 -12.20 5.27
CA LEU A 172 -1.82 -13.58 4.97
C LEU A 172 -2.37 -13.74 3.56
N GLY A 173 -3.00 -12.69 3.04
CA GLY A 173 -3.45 -12.56 1.66
C GLY A 173 -3.59 -11.10 1.27
N HIS A 174 -3.63 -10.82 -0.01
CA HIS A 174 -4.04 -9.53 -0.54
C HIS A 174 -4.40 -9.63 -2.02
N TYR A 175 -5.41 -8.89 -2.42
CA TYR A 175 -5.71 -8.62 -3.82
C TYR A 175 -4.97 -7.37 -4.29
N ASP A 176 -4.20 -7.50 -5.35
CA ASP A 176 -3.55 -6.39 -6.06
C ASP A 176 -4.36 -6.03 -7.29
N ALA A 177 -5.16 -4.98 -7.19
CA ALA A 177 -6.03 -4.54 -8.29
C ALA A 177 -5.24 -4.05 -9.52
N ALA A 178 -4.01 -3.53 -9.34
CA ALA A 178 -3.19 -3.06 -10.45
C ALA A 178 -2.67 -4.19 -11.33
N MET A 179 -2.39 -5.33 -10.71
CA MET A 179 -1.89 -6.52 -11.40
C MET A 179 -2.97 -7.57 -11.58
N ASN A 180 -4.20 -7.29 -11.16
CA ASN A 180 -5.30 -8.26 -11.10
C ASN A 180 -4.87 -9.62 -10.52
N THR A 181 -4.17 -9.59 -9.37
CA THR A 181 -3.54 -10.77 -8.78
C THR A 181 -3.97 -10.94 -7.33
N ILE A 182 -4.31 -12.16 -6.93
CA ILE A 182 -4.46 -12.55 -5.52
C ILE A 182 -3.21 -13.29 -5.07
N VAL A 183 -2.59 -12.79 -4.02
CA VAL A 183 -1.44 -13.42 -3.36
C VAL A 183 -1.90 -14.04 -2.05
N VAL A 184 -1.60 -15.32 -1.83
CA VAL A 184 -1.88 -16.07 -0.60
C VAL A 184 -0.57 -16.44 0.08
N SER A 185 -0.48 -16.29 1.39
CA SER A 185 0.72 -16.64 2.15
C SER A 185 0.96 -18.15 2.16
N ARG A 186 2.20 -18.55 1.87
CA ARG A 186 2.63 -19.96 1.98
C ARG A 186 2.48 -20.56 3.38
N VAL A 187 2.22 -19.76 4.38
CA VAL A 187 1.93 -20.27 5.73
C VAL A 187 0.72 -21.20 5.73
N PHE A 188 -0.17 -21.10 4.74
CA PHE A 188 -1.32 -21.97 4.56
C PHE A 188 -1.04 -23.24 3.75
N ASP A 189 0.06 -23.28 2.98
CA ASP A 189 0.40 -24.43 2.13
C ASP A 189 1.10 -25.53 2.94
N ARG A 190 0.36 -26.14 3.86
CA ARG A 190 0.82 -27.21 4.74
C ARG A 190 -0.33 -28.13 5.15
N PRO A 191 -0.05 -29.41 5.49
CA PRO A 191 -1.09 -30.38 5.81
C PRO A 191 -1.90 -30.04 7.07
N SER A 192 -1.31 -29.26 7.99
CA SER A 192 -1.98 -28.81 9.21
C SER A 192 -2.92 -27.60 9.00
N SER A 193 -2.92 -26.99 7.83
CA SER A 193 -3.83 -25.89 7.51
C SER A 193 -5.19 -26.48 7.13
N PRO A 194 -6.26 -26.17 7.86
CA PRO A 194 -7.57 -26.66 7.50
C PRO A 194 -8.07 -25.99 6.21
N ARG A 195 -8.70 -26.76 5.33
CA ARG A 195 -9.17 -26.28 4.03
C ARG A 195 -10.07 -25.05 4.15
N TYR A 196 -10.98 -25.02 5.13
CA TYR A 196 -11.86 -23.88 5.34
C TYR A 196 -11.10 -22.55 5.61
N ALA A 197 -9.90 -22.62 6.17
CA ALA A 197 -9.13 -21.39 6.44
C ALA A 197 -8.54 -20.79 5.16
N ILE A 198 -8.08 -21.61 4.22
CA ILE A 198 -7.61 -21.18 2.91
C ILE A 198 -8.80 -20.70 2.07
N GLU A 199 -9.91 -21.44 2.09
CA GLU A 199 -11.14 -21.07 1.40
C GLU A 199 -11.66 -19.72 1.89
N TYR A 200 -11.69 -19.47 3.21
CA TYR A 200 -12.10 -18.19 3.76
C TYR A 200 -11.16 -17.06 3.34
N LEU A 201 -9.85 -17.28 3.43
CA LEU A 201 -8.89 -16.25 3.03
C LEU A 201 -9.06 -15.89 1.56
N LEU A 202 -9.15 -16.90 0.68
CA LEU A 202 -9.31 -16.66 -0.75
C LEU A 202 -10.68 -16.03 -1.05
N TYR A 203 -11.74 -16.46 -0.36
CA TYR A 203 -13.07 -15.81 -0.44
C TYR A 203 -13.01 -14.33 -0.07
N HIS A 204 -12.30 -13.98 1.01
CA HIS A 204 -12.08 -12.58 1.43
C HIS A 204 -11.41 -11.77 0.33
N GLU A 205 -10.34 -12.29 -0.27
CA GLU A 205 -9.65 -11.60 -1.37
C GLU A 205 -10.52 -11.53 -2.65
N MET A 206 -11.34 -12.54 -2.92
CA MET A 206 -12.31 -12.52 -4.03
C MET A 206 -13.42 -11.49 -3.83
N LEU A 207 -13.80 -11.20 -2.58
CA LEU A 207 -14.73 -10.11 -2.29
C LEU A 207 -14.17 -8.74 -2.68
N HIS A 208 -12.86 -8.55 -2.71
CA HIS A 208 -12.25 -7.31 -3.22
C HIS A 208 -12.42 -7.13 -4.73
N LEU A 209 -12.57 -8.22 -5.51
CA LEU A 209 -12.95 -8.12 -6.93
C LEU A 209 -14.40 -7.67 -7.09
N LYS A 210 -15.30 -8.21 -6.23
CA LYS A 210 -16.74 -7.86 -6.26
C LYS A 210 -17.02 -6.46 -5.71
N HIS A 211 -16.29 -6.05 -4.66
CA HIS A 211 -16.48 -4.80 -3.94
C HIS A 211 -15.22 -3.91 -4.07
N PRO A 212 -15.12 -3.11 -5.13
CA PRO A 212 -13.98 -2.21 -5.30
C PRO A 212 -13.91 -1.19 -4.17
N VAL A 213 -12.70 -0.73 -3.89
CA VAL A 213 -12.45 0.28 -2.87
C VAL A 213 -13.19 1.57 -3.23
N THR A 214 -14.00 2.07 -2.30
CA THR A 214 -14.74 3.32 -2.45
C THR A 214 -14.13 4.44 -1.60
N MET A 215 -14.36 5.69 -2.02
CA MET A 215 -13.96 6.86 -1.27
C MET A 215 -15.20 7.52 -0.66
N HIS A 216 -15.22 7.68 0.65
CA HIS A 216 -16.20 8.50 1.36
C HIS A 216 -15.53 9.81 1.77
N GLY A 217 -15.65 10.83 0.94
CA GLY A 217 -14.86 12.05 1.05
C GLY A 217 -13.37 11.73 0.89
N LEU A 218 -12.57 12.00 1.92
CA LEU A 218 -11.12 11.71 1.94
C LEU A 218 -10.78 10.37 2.63
N ARG A 219 -11.77 9.61 3.05
CA ARG A 219 -11.57 8.33 3.71
C ARG A 219 -11.74 7.18 2.72
N ARG A 220 -10.69 6.40 2.58
CA ARG A 220 -10.72 5.15 1.81
C ARG A 220 -11.48 4.09 2.60
N CYS A 221 -12.53 3.51 2.00
CA CYS A 221 -13.29 2.41 2.53
C CYS A 221 -12.96 1.14 1.73
N VAL A 222 -12.21 0.25 2.34
CA VAL A 222 -11.78 -1.03 1.74
C VAL A 222 -12.83 -2.11 1.99
N HIS A 223 -13.35 -2.19 3.20
CA HIS A 223 -14.39 -3.15 3.60
C HIS A 223 -15.68 -2.40 3.87
N SER A 224 -16.49 -2.20 2.83
CA SER A 224 -17.79 -1.55 2.90
C SER A 224 -18.81 -2.38 3.70
N ARG A 225 -19.99 -1.80 4.00
CA ARG A 225 -21.09 -2.54 4.63
C ARG A 225 -21.51 -3.75 3.78
N ALA A 226 -21.57 -3.57 2.46
CA ALA A 226 -21.89 -4.66 1.53
C ALA A 226 -20.82 -5.76 1.54
N PHE A 227 -19.54 -5.38 1.54
CA PHE A 227 -18.43 -6.34 1.69
C PHE A 227 -18.59 -7.21 2.94
N LYS A 228 -18.83 -6.58 4.10
CA LYS A 228 -19.00 -7.30 5.38
C LYS A 228 -20.24 -8.17 5.41
N ALA A 229 -21.31 -7.77 4.74
CA ALA A 229 -22.52 -8.57 4.63
C ALA A 229 -22.25 -9.87 3.82
N ASP A 230 -21.54 -9.73 2.70
CA ASP A 230 -21.14 -10.90 1.90
C ASP A 230 -20.12 -11.77 2.65
N GLU A 231 -19.14 -11.19 3.31
CA GLU A 231 -18.16 -11.94 4.11
C GLU A 231 -18.82 -12.78 5.20
N ALA A 232 -19.90 -12.27 5.80
CA ALA A 232 -20.67 -12.99 6.82
C ALA A 232 -21.41 -14.23 6.29
N LEU A 233 -21.54 -14.38 4.97
CA LEU A 233 -22.13 -15.58 4.35
C LEU A 233 -21.21 -16.79 4.37
N PHE A 234 -19.93 -16.61 4.74
CA PHE A 234 -19.02 -17.75 4.84
C PHE A 234 -19.36 -18.63 6.05
N PRO A 235 -19.72 -19.93 5.87
CA PRO A 235 -20.29 -20.74 6.93
C PRO A 235 -19.39 -20.93 8.16
N GLN A 236 -18.07 -21.07 7.94
CA GLN A 236 -17.07 -21.31 8.98
C GLN A 236 -16.25 -20.05 9.28
N LEU A 237 -16.90 -18.86 9.20
CA LEU A 237 -16.24 -17.57 9.39
C LEU A 237 -15.51 -17.47 10.74
N LYS A 238 -16.19 -17.86 11.82
CA LYS A 238 -15.62 -17.74 13.18
C LYS A 238 -14.42 -18.67 13.38
N GLU A 239 -14.52 -19.89 12.91
CA GLU A 239 -13.47 -20.92 12.97
C GLU A 239 -12.26 -20.48 12.14
N ALA A 240 -12.49 -19.98 10.92
CA ALA A 240 -11.45 -19.50 10.04
C ALA A 240 -10.71 -18.29 10.63
N GLN A 241 -11.45 -17.32 11.16
CA GLN A 241 -10.87 -16.17 11.85
C GLN A 241 -10.10 -16.57 13.11
N ALA A 242 -10.61 -17.53 13.88
CA ALA A 242 -9.91 -18.05 15.05
C ALA A 242 -8.61 -18.77 14.68
N TYR A 243 -8.62 -19.55 13.60
CA TYR A 243 -7.42 -20.20 13.08
C TYR A 243 -6.36 -19.16 12.64
N ILE A 244 -6.79 -18.18 11.86
CA ILE A 244 -5.92 -17.11 11.35
C ILE A 244 -5.25 -16.31 12.49
N LYS A 245 -5.96 -16.04 13.56
CA LYS A 245 -5.42 -15.32 14.73
C LYS A 245 -4.33 -16.09 15.50
N ARG A 246 -4.23 -17.41 15.31
CA ARG A 246 -3.25 -18.28 15.99
C ARG A 246 -1.96 -18.49 15.16
N LEU A 247 -1.94 -18.08 13.89
CA LEU A 247 -0.79 -18.17 13.01
C LEU A 247 0.32 -17.18 13.41
#